data_218286aeda70e6a154ee7bd080c95bae
#
_entry.id   218286aeda70e6a154ee7bd080c95bae
#
_cell.length_a   1.000
_cell.length_b   1.000
_cell.length_c   1.000
_cell.angle_alpha   90.00
_cell.angle_beta   90.00
_cell.angle_gamma   90.00
#
_symmetry.space_group_name_H-M   'P 1'
#
loop_
_entity.id
_entity.type
_entity.pdbx_description
1 polymer ?
#
loop_
_entity_poly.entity_id
_entity_poly.type
_entity_poly.pdbx_seq_one_letter_code
_entity_poly.pdbx_strand_id
1 'polypeptide(L)'
;VIKDYLSQLKEKDELDFLICDLLLQMGYITDNRPETGNRQYGVDIRARKGREILLGVIKQGRLNRANWDSGPNAVRQSVNEIRDTYIRQMTEDDQKKQIRIVVITNDMMDEAVRIAWDSYVDENAKWGRKNITMEFWNIDKLVDDVQKYLFEENLFGAEWQSLLRKALYFIEESDYRNYYF
;
A
#
# COMPACT_ATOMS: atom_id res chain seq x y z
N VAL A 1 4.06 -5.96 -17.77
CA VAL A 1 2.78 -5.26 -18.03
C VAL A 1 2.13 -4.77 -16.73
N ILE A 2 1.77 -5.63 -15.76
CA ILE A 2 1.15 -5.17 -14.50
C ILE A 2 2.07 -4.19 -13.76
N LYS A 3 3.34 -4.57 -13.57
CA LYS A 3 4.35 -3.72 -12.90
C LYS A 3 4.52 -2.37 -13.60
N ASP A 4 4.59 -2.37 -14.94
CA ASP A 4 4.74 -1.14 -15.73
C ASP A 4 3.50 -0.24 -15.59
N TYR A 5 2.31 -0.83 -15.59
CA TYR A 5 1.07 -0.09 -15.35
C TYR A 5 1.05 0.52 -13.94
N LEU A 6 1.32 -0.28 -12.91
CA LEU A 6 1.34 0.19 -11.52
C LEU A 6 2.36 1.31 -11.31
N SER A 7 3.55 1.23 -11.94
CA SER A 7 4.58 2.25 -11.81
C SER A 7 4.19 3.62 -12.36
N GLN A 8 3.21 3.67 -13.26
CA GLN A 8 2.73 4.91 -13.89
C GLN A 8 1.57 5.56 -13.16
N LEU A 9 0.94 4.87 -12.21
CA LEU A 9 -0.20 5.41 -11.47
C LEU A 9 0.20 6.66 -10.67
N LYS A 10 -0.64 7.68 -10.74
CA LYS A 10 -0.51 8.88 -9.90
C LYS A 10 -0.94 8.58 -8.47
N GLU A 11 -0.39 9.33 -7.51
CA GLU A 11 -0.72 9.17 -6.09
C GLU A 11 -2.22 9.36 -5.84
N LYS A 12 -2.80 10.43 -6.38
CA LYS A 12 -4.22 10.76 -6.24
C LYS A 12 -5.07 10.23 -7.39
N ASP A 13 -6.25 9.79 -7.05
CA ASP A 13 -7.31 9.33 -7.96
C ASP A 13 -6.98 8.06 -8.76
N GLU A 14 -5.77 7.50 -8.60
CA GLU A 14 -5.36 6.26 -9.27
C GLU A 14 -4.79 5.25 -8.27
N LEU A 15 -3.62 5.52 -7.68
CA LEU A 15 -2.97 4.60 -6.73
C LEU A 15 -3.77 4.45 -5.44
N ASP A 16 -4.28 5.54 -4.89
CA ASP A 16 -5.11 5.56 -3.70
C ASP A 16 -6.41 4.75 -3.88
N PHE A 17 -7.09 4.86 -5.03
CA PHE A 17 -8.27 4.04 -5.35
C PHE A 17 -7.91 2.56 -5.50
N LEU A 18 -6.81 2.26 -6.21
CA LEU A 18 -6.34 0.89 -6.34
C LEU A 18 -6.06 0.24 -4.98
N ILE A 19 -5.40 0.97 -4.07
CA ILE A 19 -5.12 0.47 -2.72
C ILE A 19 -6.42 0.24 -1.94
N CYS A 20 -7.42 1.12 -2.06
CA CYS A 20 -8.73 0.90 -1.45
C CYS A 20 -9.39 -0.39 -1.96
N ASP A 21 -9.42 -0.59 -3.28
CA ASP A 21 -10.05 -1.77 -3.89
C ASP A 21 -9.28 -3.04 -3.50
N LEU A 22 -7.94 -2.98 -3.47
CA LEU A 22 -7.09 -4.09 -3.04
C LEU A 22 -7.37 -4.46 -1.58
N LEU A 23 -7.43 -3.50 -0.68
CA LEU A 23 -7.73 -3.74 0.73
C LEU A 23 -9.13 -4.33 0.93
N LEU A 24 -10.12 -3.89 0.15
CA LEU A 24 -11.47 -4.49 0.17
C LEU A 24 -11.42 -5.97 -0.23
N GLN A 25 -10.71 -6.33 -1.28
CA GLN A 25 -10.55 -7.73 -1.72
C GLN A 25 -9.73 -8.55 -0.71
N MET A 26 -8.81 -7.93 0.02
CA MET A 26 -8.10 -8.56 1.14
C MET A 26 -8.99 -8.74 2.39
N GLY A 27 -10.23 -8.29 2.36
CA GLY A 27 -11.22 -8.40 3.45
C GLY A 27 -11.18 -7.30 4.48
N TYR A 28 -10.56 -6.16 4.16
CA TYR A 28 -10.63 -4.95 4.96
C TYR A 28 -11.91 -4.15 4.64
N ILE A 29 -12.37 -3.40 5.60
CA ILE A 29 -13.38 -2.34 5.43
C ILE A 29 -12.65 -1.01 5.53
N THR A 30 -12.68 -0.22 4.46
CA THR A 30 -12.10 1.13 4.44
C THR A 30 -13.06 2.11 5.07
N ASP A 31 -12.60 2.92 6.01
CA ASP A 31 -13.45 3.87 6.72
C ASP A 31 -13.84 5.08 5.85
N ASN A 32 -12.94 5.52 4.97
CA ASN A 32 -13.19 6.54 3.96
C ASN A 32 -12.49 6.14 2.66
N ARG A 33 -13.18 6.33 1.53
CA ARG A 33 -12.47 6.49 0.26
C ARG A 33 -11.70 7.81 0.33
N PRO A 34 -10.54 7.93 -0.34
CA PRO A 34 -9.81 9.19 -0.40
C PRO A 34 -10.73 10.27 -0.95
N GLU A 35 -11.35 11.04 -0.07
CA GLU A 35 -12.01 12.27 -0.47
C GLU A 35 -10.94 13.35 -0.58
N THR A 36 -11.10 14.23 -1.56
CA THR A 36 -10.31 15.44 -1.72
C THR A 36 -10.49 16.33 -0.49
N GLY A 37 -9.74 16.08 0.56
CA GLY A 37 -9.81 16.79 1.81
C GLY A 37 -8.54 16.61 2.63
N ASN A 38 -8.31 17.49 3.57
CA ASN A 38 -7.13 17.59 4.40
C ASN A 38 -6.65 16.22 4.91
N ARG A 39 -5.38 15.90 4.64
CA ARG A 39 -4.65 14.79 5.29
C ARG A 39 -4.89 14.89 6.79
N GLN A 40 -5.61 13.93 7.36
CA GLN A 40 -5.76 13.89 8.79
C GLN A 40 -4.49 13.26 9.39
N TYR A 41 -3.57 14.11 9.84
CA TYR A 41 -2.38 13.70 10.59
C TYR A 41 -1.55 12.59 9.90
N GLY A 42 -1.26 12.77 8.62
CA GLY A 42 -0.40 11.87 7.86
C GLY A 42 -1.06 10.58 7.35
N VAL A 43 -2.32 10.30 7.67
CA VAL A 43 -3.05 9.12 7.19
C VAL A 43 -3.69 9.44 5.83
N ASP A 44 -3.31 8.67 4.79
CA ASP A 44 -3.97 8.75 3.48
C ASP A 44 -5.12 7.73 3.38
N ILE A 45 -5.00 6.57 4.04
CA ILE A 45 -6.05 5.56 4.08
C ILE A 45 -6.12 4.89 5.46
N ARG A 46 -7.35 4.64 5.92
CA ARG A 46 -7.64 3.82 7.11
C ARG A 46 -8.52 2.66 6.72
N ALA A 47 -8.12 1.45 7.13
CA ALA A 47 -8.88 0.24 6.89
C ALA A 47 -8.89 -0.66 8.13
N ARG A 48 -9.96 -1.46 8.29
CA ARG A 48 -10.17 -2.34 9.45
C ARG A 48 -10.47 -3.75 9.01
N LYS A 49 -9.88 -4.74 9.71
CA LYS A 49 -10.17 -6.16 9.53
C LYS A 49 -10.14 -6.87 10.89
N GLY A 50 -11.28 -7.24 11.40
CA GLY A 50 -11.38 -7.87 12.74
C GLY A 50 -10.77 -6.97 13.83
N ARG A 51 -9.69 -7.45 14.48
CA ARG A 51 -8.96 -6.72 15.53
C ARG A 51 -7.72 -5.99 15.00
N GLU A 52 -7.65 -5.74 13.73
CA GLU A 52 -6.54 -5.06 13.06
C GLU A 52 -7.01 -3.75 12.44
N ILE A 53 -6.17 -2.72 12.54
CA ILE A 53 -6.34 -1.42 11.88
C ILE A 53 -5.10 -1.15 11.05
N LEU A 54 -5.29 -0.90 9.77
CA LEU A 54 -4.24 -0.47 8.85
C LEU A 54 -4.34 1.04 8.65
N LEU A 55 -3.23 1.73 8.84
CA LEU A 55 -3.06 3.16 8.59
C LEU A 55 -2.00 3.31 7.50
N GLY A 56 -2.43 3.70 6.29
CA GLY A 56 -1.59 3.79 5.11
C GLY A 56 -1.12 5.21 4.83
N VAL A 57 0.16 5.32 4.47
CA VAL A 57 0.78 6.50 3.84
C VAL A 57 1.10 6.13 2.41
N ILE A 58 0.48 6.79 1.44
CA ILE A 58 0.63 6.49 0.01
C ILE A 58 1.55 7.52 -0.63
N LYS A 59 2.52 7.05 -1.42
CA LYS A 59 3.44 7.89 -2.18
C LYS A 59 3.62 7.35 -3.60
N GLN A 60 3.61 8.26 -4.56
CA GLN A 60 3.98 7.94 -5.92
C GLN A 60 5.50 7.89 -6.07
N GLY A 61 5.98 6.90 -6.82
CA GLY A 61 7.36 6.77 -7.25
C GLY A 61 8.31 6.28 -6.16
N ARG A 62 9.59 6.36 -6.49
CA ARG A 62 10.68 5.82 -5.67
C ARG A 62 10.83 6.56 -4.36
N LEU A 63 10.93 5.81 -3.26
CA LEU A 63 11.22 6.38 -1.96
C LEU A 63 12.73 6.65 -1.85
N ASN A 64 13.12 7.87 -2.17
CA ASN A 64 14.47 8.38 -2.05
C ASN A 64 14.64 9.21 -0.78
N ARG A 65 15.87 9.69 -0.53
CA ARG A 65 16.18 10.43 0.69
C ARG A 65 15.40 11.73 0.84
N ALA A 66 15.11 12.42 -0.27
CA ALA A 66 14.32 13.64 -0.24
C ALA A 66 12.86 13.36 0.17
N ASN A 67 12.26 12.31 -0.40
CA ASN A 67 10.89 11.90 -0.07
C ASN A 67 10.77 11.29 1.33
N TRP A 68 11.87 10.71 1.85
CA TRP A 68 11.87 10.12 3.19
C TRP A 68 11.89 11.18 4.29
N ASP A 69 12.81 12.13 4.24
CA ASP A 69 13.18 12.99 5.38
C ASP A 69 13.13 14.49 5.12
N SER A 70 12.84 14.93 3.88
CA SER A 70 12.93 16.34 3.49
C SER A 70 11.58 16.91 3.05
N GLY A 71 11.21 18.03 3.67
CA GLY A 71 10.04 18.81 3.28
C GLY A 71 8.73 18.42 4.00
N PRO A 72 7.67 19.22 3.79
CA PRO A 72 6.42 19.12 4.54
C PRO A 72 5.59 17.86 4.22
N ASN A 73 5.95 17.15 3.16
CA ASN A 73 5.30 15.92 2.72
C ASN A 73 6.22 14.69 2.85
N ALA A 74 7.28 14.79 3.66
CA ALA A 74 8.18 13.67 3.90
C ALA A 74 7.45 12.51 4.57
N VAL A 75 7.73 11.29 4.10
CA VAL A 75 7.10 10.07 4.63
C VAL A 75 7.34 9.90 6.12
N ARG A 76 8.58 10.17 6.59
CA ARG A 76 8.93 10.09 8.01
C ARG A 76 8.08 11.01 8.87
N GLN A 77 7.81 12.24 8.39
CA GLN A 77 6.94 13.17 9.10
C GLN A 77 5.51 12.63 9.19
N SER A 78 4.95 12.11 8.08
CA SER A 78 3.60 11.51 8.07
C SER A 78 3.51 10.34 9.05
N VAL A 79 4.50 9.45 9.08
CA VAL A 79 4.53 8.31 10.03
C VAL A 79 4.65 8.80 11.48
N ASN A 80 5.44 9.84 11.76
CA ASN A 80 5.51 10.45 13.08
C ASN A 80 4.16 11.06 13.51
N GLU A 81 3.47 11.76 12.62
CA GLU A 81 2.14 12.33 12.89
C GLU A 81 1.11 11.23 13.20
N ILE A 82 1.16 10.11 12.46
CA ILE A 82 0.31 8.96 12.75
C ILE A 82 0.59 8.42 14.15
N ARG A 83 1.85 8.16 14.48
CA ARG A 83 2.26 7.58 15.76
C ARG A 83 1.96 8.52 16.94
N ASP A 84 2.32 9.78 16.80
CA ASP A 84 2.34 10.74 17.91
C ASP A 84 1.01 11.45 18.12
N THR A 85 0.20 11.58 17.06
CA THR A 85 -1.04 12.37 17.09
C THR A 85 -2.25 11.52 16.73
N TYR A 86 -2.28 10.92 15.53
CA TYR A 86 -3.48 10.24 15.03
C TYR A 86 -3.91 9.08 15.93
N ILE A 87 -2.99 8.19 16.29
CA ILE A 87 -3.30 7.02 17.15
C ILE A 87 -3.80 7.46 18.53
N ARG A 88 -3.32 8.58 19.06
CA ARG A 88 -3.80 9.10 20.36
C ARG A 88 -5.21 9.66 20.31
N GLN A 89 -5.68 10.08 19.14
CA GLN A 89 -7.04 10.58 18.92
C GLN A 89 -8.05 9.47 18.60
N MET A 90 -7.58 8.26 18.34
CA MET A 90 -8.44 7.10 18.13
C MET A 90 -9.18 6.75 19.43
N THR A 91 -10.32 6.05 19.32
CA THR A 91 -11.02 5.53 20.49
C THR A 91 -10.14 4.59 21.31
N GLU A 92 -10.38 4.47 22.61
CA GLU A 92 -9.63 3.55 23.47
C GLU A 92 -9.67 2.10 22.98
N ASP A 93 -10.79 1.67 22.39
CA ASP A 93 -10.94 0.33 21.85
C ASP A 93 -10.09 0.12 20.59
N ASP A 94 -10.02 1.13 19.71
CA ASP A 94 -9.17 1.07 18.54
C ASP A 94 -7.69 1.10 18.89
N GLN A 95 -7.31 1.87 19.92
CA GLN A 95 -5.92 1.92 20.40
C GLN A 95 -5.43 0.58 20.99
N LYS A 96 -6.34 -0.32 21.41
CA LYS A 96 -6.01 -1.67 21.92
C LYS A 96 -5.88 -2.73 20.82
N LYS A 97 -6.30 -2.40 19.59
CA LYS A 97 -6.20 -3.30 18.43
C LYS A 97 -4.76 -3.38 17.92
N GLN A 98 -4.49 -4.36 17.06
CA GLN A 98 -3.26 -4.40 16.29
C GLN A 98 -3.28 -3.26 15.27
N ILE A 99 -2.33 -2.34 15.36
CA ILE A 99 -2.21 -1.20 14.45
C ILE A 99 -1.02 -1.44 13.53
N ARG A 100 -1.27 -1.41 12.23
CA ARG A 100 -0.27 -1.52 11.19
C ARG A 100 -0.13 -0.17 10.49
N ILE A 101 1.02 0.47 10.62
CA ILE A 101 1.37 1.67 9.85
C ILE A 101 2.09 1.17 8.60
N VAL A 102 1.51 1.42 7.43
CA VAL A 102 2.02 0.89 6.16
C VAL A 102 2.36 2.05 5.24
N VAL A 103 3.63 2.16 4.85
CA VAL A 103 4.07 3.06 3.78
C VAL A 103 3.98 2.30 2.46
N ILE A 104 3.24 2.84 1.51
CA ILE A 104 2.92 2.19 0.24
C ILE A 104 3.47 3.05 -0.90
N THR A 105 4.25 2.44 -1.79
CA THR A 105 4.73 3.12 -3.00
C THR A 105 4.57 2.22 -4.23
N ASN A 106 4.39 2.84 -5.39
CA ASN A 106 4.37 2.13 -6.67
C ASN A 106 5.76 2.06 -7.34
N ASP A 107 6.81 2.10 -6.54
CA ASP A 107 8.21 1.90 -6.94
C ASP A 107 8.98 1.25 -5.77
N MET A 108 10.29 1.27 -5.83
CA MET A 108 11.20 0.71 -4.84
C MET A 108 11.67 1.78 -3.84
N MET A 109 12.29 1.32 -2.76
CA MET A 109 13.02 2.17 -1.82
C MET A 109 14.51 2.17 -2.19
N ASP A 110 15.14 3.34 -2.17
CA ASP A 110 16.59 3.44 -2.33
C ASP A 110 17.33 2.79 -1.17
N GLU A 111 18.49 2.20 -1.44
CA GLU A 111 19.28 1.49 -0.42
C GLU A 111 19.69 2.40 0.74
N ALA A 112 20.03 3.66 0.47
CA ALA A 112 20.35 4.64 1.49
C ALA A 112 19.16 4.95 2.42
N VAL A 113 17.94 4.86 1.90
CA VAL A 113 16.71 5.04 2.68
C VAL A 113 16.36 3.77 3.44
N ARG A 114 16.66 2.59 2.89
CA ARG A 114 16.42 1.30 3.55
C ARG A 114 17.10 1.23 4.90
N ILE A 115 18.39 1.60 4.97
CA ILE A 115 19.13 1.64 6.23
C ILE A 115 18.47 2.59 7.25
N ALA A 116 18.04 3.76 6.78
CA ALA A 116 17.36 4.73 7.62
C ALA A 116 15.97 4.25 8.08
N TRP A 117 15.23 3.58 7.19
CA TRP A 117 13.95 2.96 7.48
C TRP A 117 14.08 1.85 8.53
N ASP A 118 15.00 0.92 8.33
CA ASP A 118 15.21 -0.20 9.24
C ASP A 118 15.59 0.30 10.65
N SER A 119 16.51 1.26 10.73
CA SER A 119 16.87 1.91 12.01
C SER A 119 15.67 2.62 12.64
N TYR A 120 14.86 3.30 11.85
CA TYR A 120 13.66 4.00 12.33
C TYR A 120 12.61 3.00 12.87
N VAL A 121 12.39 1.88 12.19
CA VAL A 121 11.47 0.82 12.64
C VAL A 121 11.97 0.20 13.94
N ASP A 122 13.26 -0.12 14.02
CA ASP A 122 13.86 -0.70 15.23
C ASP A 122 13.78 0.23 16.44
N GLU A 123 14.04 1.52 16.26
CA GLU A 123 13.88 2.52 17.31
C GLU A 123 12.43 2.61 17.78
N ASN A 124 11.48 2.66 16.85
CA ASN A 124 10.07 2.71 17.19
C ASN A 124 9.57 1.44 17.88
N ALA A 125 10.12 0.27 17.54
CA ALA A 125 9.82 -0.98 18.25
C ALA A 125 10.26 -0.94 19.72
N LYS A 126 11.36 -0.23 20.04
CA LYS A 126 11.86 -0.06 21.41
C LYS A 126 11.03 0.92 22.23
N TRP A 127 10.52 1.97 21.61
CA TRP A 127 9.76 3.05 22.25
C TRP A 127 8.24 2.86 22.18
N GLY A 128 7.79 2.00 21.28
CA GLY A 128 6.42 1.89 20.87
C GLY A 128 5.58 0.96 21.74
N ARG A 129 4.30 1.04 21.50
CA ARG A 129 3.34 0.06 21.98
C ARG A 129 3.56 -1.25 21.20
N LYS A 130 3.57 -2.39 21.90
CA LYS A 130 3.77 -3.72 21.30
C LYS A 130 2.74 -4.09 20.21
N ASN A 131 1.61 -3.40 20.18
CA ASN A 131 0.55 -3.60 19.20
C ASN A 131 0.65 -2.69 17.97
N ILE A 132 1.75 -1.96 17.78
CA ILE A 132 2.00 -1.13 16.60
C ILE A 132 3.14 -1.75 15.81
N THR A 133 2.91 -1.99 14.52
CA THR A 133 3.92 -2.44 13.55
C THR A 133 4.05 -1.44 12.41
N MET A 134 5.23 -1.38 11.80
CA MET A 134 5.52 -0.54 10.65
C MET A 134 5.98 -1.40 9.48
N GLU A 135 5.42 -1.17 8.30
CA GLU A 135 5.66 -1.96 7.11
C GLU A 135 5.89 -1.07 5.89
N PHE A 136 6.63 -1.59 4.94
CA PHE A 136 6.81 -0.97 3.64
C PHE A 136 6.30 -1.90 2.53
N TRP A 137 5.32 -1.41 1.75
CA TRP A 137 4.81 -2.09 0.58
C TRP A 137 5.36 -1.41 -0.68
N ASN A 138 6.23 -2.11 -1.38
CA ASN A 138 6.80 -1.67 -2.64
C ASN A 138 5.98 -2.16 -3.84
N ILE A 139 6.40 -1.79 -5.03
CA ILE A 139 5.74 -2.20 -6.27
C ILE A 139 5.68 -3.72 -6.43
N ASP A 140 6.69 -4.48 -6.02
CA ASP A 140 6.69 -5.95 -6.16
C ASP A 140 5.59 -6.56 -5.28
N LYS A 141 5.47 -6.10 -4.03
CA LYS A 141 4.37 -6.48 -3.14
C LYS A 141 3.01 -6.11 -3.73
N LEU A 142 2.88 -4.92 -4.34
CA LEU A 142 1.63 -4.51 -4.98
C LEU A 142 1.29 -5.39 -6.18
N VAL A 143 2.27 -5.77 -6.99
CA VAL A 143 2.08 -6.70 -8.12
C VAL A 143 1.54 -8.04 -7.61
N ASP A 144 2.19 -8.62 -6.60
CA ASP A 144 1.77 -9.90 -6.02
C ASP A 144 0.35 -9.84 -5.45
N ASP A 145 0.03 -8.78 -4.71
CA ASP A 145 -1.29 -8.61 -4.11
C ASP A 145 -2.38 -8.33 -5.17
N VAL A 146 -2.09 -7.53 -6.19
CA VAL A 146 -3.00 -7.28 -7.32
C VAL A 146 -3.28 -8.57 -8.07
N GLN A 147 -2.25 -9.35 -8.39
CA GLN A 147 -2.43 -10.65 -9.03
C GLN A 147 -3.28 -11.60 -8.19
N LYS A 148 -3.00 -11.66 -6.89
CA LYS A 148 -3.68 -12.56 -5.98
C LYS A 148 -5.12 -12.17 -5.68
N TYR A 149 -5.42 -10.90 -5.50
CA TYR A 149 -6.71 -10.46 -4.97
C TYR A 149 -7.61 -9.79 -6.00
N LEU A 150 -7.05 -9.16 -7.04
CA LEU A 150 -7.85 -8.47 -8.06
C LEU A 150 -7.99 -9.28 -9.36
N PHE A 151 -7.06 -10.23 -9.61
CA PHE A 151 -7.11 -11.11 -10.79
C PHE A 151 -7.48 -12.56 -10.43
N GLU A 152 -8.17 -12.79 -9.32
CA GLU A 152 -8.69 -14.13 -9.04
C GLU A 152 -9.64 -14.56 -10.17
N GLU A 153 -9.32 -15.68 -10.79
CA GLU A 153 -10.09 -16.27 -11.89
C GLU A 153 -11.57 -16.49 -11.54
N ASN A 154 -11.85 -16.69 -10.25
CA ASN A 154 -13.21 -16.93 -9.75
C ASN A 154 -14.14 -15.71 -9.82
N LEU A 155 -13.59 -14.50 -10.03
CA LEU A 155 -14.39 -13.29 -10.23
C LEU A 155 -14.99 -13.21 -11.64
N PHE A 156 -14.53 -14.06 -12.56
CA PHE A 156 -14.97 -14.07 -13.96
C PHE A 156 -15.79 -15.32 -14.24
N GLY A 157 -16.84 -15.19 -15.07
CA GLY A 157 -17.57 -16.35 -15.59
C GLY A 157 -16.62 -17.31 -16.33
N ALA A 158 -16.96 -18.61 -16.38
CA ALA A 158 -16.09 -19.68 -16.89
C ALA A 158 -15.53 -19.42 -18.30
N GLU A 159 -16.28 -18.72 -19.13
CA GLU A 159 -15.88 -18.30 -20.49
C GLU A 159 -14.72 -17.27 -20.49
N TRP A 160 -14.72 -16.37 -19.51
CA TRP A 160 -13.68 -15.35 -19.36
C TRP A 160 -12.44 -15.85 -18.61
N GLN A 161 -12.61 -16.83 -17.72
CA GLN A 161 -11.48 -17.43 -16.98
C GLN A 161 -10.45 -18.03 -17.94
N SER A 162 -10.90 -18.74 -18.97
CA SER A 162 -9.99 -19.33 -19.97
C SER A 162 -9.24 -18.27 -20.78
N LEU A 163 -9.91 -17.17 -21.14
CA LEU A 163 -9.29 -16.06 -21.86
C LEU A 163 -8.30 -15.30 -20.96
N LEU A 164 -8.66 -15.09 -19.69
CA LEU A 164 -7.79 -14.43 -18.73
C LEU A 164 -6.53 -15.26 -18.45
N ARG A 165 -6.64 -16.59 -18.27
CA ARG A 165 -5.49 -17.49 -18.13
C ARG A 165 -4.56 -17.42 -19.34
N LYS A 166 -5.12 -17.45 -20.53
CA LYS A 166 -4.33 -17.30 -21.75
C LYS A 166 -3.63 -15.95 -21.81
N ALA A 167 -4.33 -14.86 -21.51
CA ALA A 167 -3.76 -13.52 -21.50
C ALA A 167 -2.64 -13.38 -20.45
N LEU A 168 -2.83 -13.91 -19.24
CA LEU A 168 -1.80 -13.90 -18.18
C LEU A 168 -0.60 -14.77 -18.56
N TYR A 169 -0.82 -15.97 -19.15
CA TYR A 169 0.26 -16.83 -19.64
C TYR A 169 1.11 -16.12 -20.69
N PHE A 170 0.49 -15.43 -21.66
CA PHE A 170 1.20 -14.69 -22.71
C PHE A 170 1.88 -13.41 -22.22
N ILE A 171 1.46 -12.86 -21.11
CA ILE A 171 2.15 -11.73 -20.44
C ILE A 171 3.47 -12.21 -19.80
N GLU A 172 3.51 -13.43 -19.28
CA GLU A 172 4.72 -14.03 -18.70
C GLU A 172 5.70 -14.54 -19.77
N GLU A 173 5.20 -14.95 -20.93
CA GLU A 173 6.02 -15.37 -22.07
C GLU A 173 6.45 -14.14 -22.89
N SER A 174 7.74 -13.93 -23.05
CA SER A 174 8.33 -12.76 -23.73
C SER A 174 8.09 -12.70 -25.25
N ASP A 175 7.40 -13.68 -25.84
CA ASP A 175 7.16 -13.78 -27.29
C ASP A 175 5.68 -13.89 -27.67
N TYR A 176 4.91 -12.84 -27.36
CA TYR A 176 3.49 -12.71 -27.71
C TYR A 176 3.21 -12.29 -29.18
N ARG A 177 4.28 -12.07 -29.99
CA ARG A 177 4.14 -11.65 -31.39
C ARG A 177 3.54 -12.70 -32.32
N ASN A 178 3.51 -13.97 -31.91
CA ASN A 178 3.07 -15.08 -32.76
C ASN A 178 1.61 -15.51 -32.58
N TYR A 179 0.80 -14.81 -31.78
CA TYR A 179 -0.55 -15.26 -31.41
C TYR A 179 -1.68 -14.34 -31.83
N TYR A 180 -1.40 -13.31 -32.63
CA TYR A 180 -2.40 -12.38 -33.15
C TYR A 180 -2.75 -12.61 -34.65
N PHE A 181 -2.59 -13.84 -35.15
CA PHE A 181 -3.00 -14.19 -36.50
C PHE A 181 -3.86 -15.45 -36.52
#